data_1ac84321479597426812ec988d13e342
#
_entry.id   1ac84321479597426812ec988d13e342
#
_cell.length_a   1.000
_cell.length_b   1.000
_cell.length_c   1.000
_cell.angle_alpha   90.00
_cell.angle_beta   90.00
_cell.angle_gamma   90.00
#
_symmetry.space_group_name_H-M   'P 1'
#
loop_
_entity.id
_entity.type
_entity.pdbx_description
1 polymer ?
#
loop_
_entity_poly.entity_id
_entity_poly.type
_entity_poly.pdbx_seq_one_letter_code
_entity_poly.pdbx_strand_id
1 'polypeptide(L)'
;KNLPLIEEYNMKVAIENHCDLWSDEVIWMIEQIDHPLVGACLDTMNAQNMMEGIASCIDKMAPYTYCCHFCDTKIIVDPDGVHSYGCTLGEGSIDLIRVMNTLRREAPPELDTIDLEIEMPLSMYTLEVGREEEIKAMRKSIQYLHDVLDVGIRGR
;
A
#
# COMPACT_ATOMS: atom_id res chain seq x y z
N LYS A 1 4.84 -17.76 -19.10
CA LYS A 1 5.93 -18.76 -19.07
C LYS A 1 5.99 -19.48 -17.74
N ASN A 2 5.73 -18.80 -16.61
CA ASN A 2 5.85 -19.35 -15.25
C ASN A 2 4.52 -19.77 -14.63
N LEU A 3 3.40 -19.64 -15.34
CA LEU A 3 2.07 -20.04 -14.83
C LEU A 3 2.01 -21.49 -14.31
N PRO A 4 2.62 -22.49 -14.99
CA PRO A 4 2.60 -23.86 -14.48
C PRO A 4 3.24 -24.04 -13.10
N LEU A 5 4.27 -23.22 -12.78
CA LEU A 5 4.88 -23.24 -11.45
C LEU A 5 3.98 -22.61 -10.39
N ILE A 6 3.32 -21.52 -10.74
CA ILE A 6 2.36 -20.83 -9.87
C ILE A 6 1.21 -21.78 -9.52
N GLU A 7 0.70 -22.52 -10.51
CA GLU A 7 -0.36 -23.52 -10.33
C GLU A 7 0.11 -24.71 -9.48
N GLU A 8 1.31 -25.26 -9.79
CA GLU A 8 1.89 -26.42 -9.08
C GLU A 8 2.02 -26.15 -7.58
N TYR A 9 2.48 -24.93 -7.22
CA TYR A 9 2.68 -24.57 -5.82
C TYR A 9 1.49 -23.81 -5.20
N ASN A 10 0.41 -23.61 -5.94
CA ASN A 10 -0.74 -22.81 -5.54
C ASN A 10 -0.35 -21.42 -4.98
N MET A 11 0.60 -20.78 -5.65
CA MET A 11 1.13 -19.47 -5.24
C MET A 11 0.29 -18.35 -5.83
N LYS A 12 -0.10 -17.38 -5.01
CA LYS A 12 -0.63 -16.11 -5.51
C LYS A 12 0.52 -15.19 -5.91
N VAL A 13 0.34 -14.47 -7.00
CA VAL A 13 1.25 -13.43 -7.49
C VAL A 13 0.48 -12.13 -7.54
N ALA A 14 1.02 -11.11 -6.91
CA ALA A 14 0.44 -9.77 -6.93
C ALA A 14 1.41 -8.78 -7.59
N ILE A 15 0.92 -8.05 -8.60
CA ILE A 15 1.70 -7.05 -9.33
C ILE A 15 1.45 -5.70 -8.67
N GLU A 16 2.52 -5.06 -8.22
CA GLU A 16 2.46 -3.80 -7.49
C GLU A 16 2.37 -2.59 -8.45
N ASN A 17 1.57 -1.59 -8.05
CA ASN A 17 1.63 -0.25 -8.63
C ASN A 17 2.83 0.52 -8.04
N HIS A 18 4.04 0.07 -8.37
CA HIS A 18 5.26 0.74 -7.96
C HIS A 18 5.48 2.06 -8.73
N CYS A 19 6.47 2.87 -8.32
CA CYS A 19 6.75 4.21 -8.90
C CYS A 19 7.11 4.24 -10.40
N ASP A 20 7.05 3.12 -11.09
CA ASP A 20 7.31 2.93 -12.52
C ASP A 20 6.09 2.43 -13.31
N LEU A 21 4.96 2.17 -12.64
CA LEU A 21 3.72 1.68 -13.26
C LEU A 21 2.49 2.47 -12.77
N TRP A 22 1.66 2.86 -13.71
CA TRP A 22 0.33 3.42 -13.40
C TRP A 22 -0.66 2.29 -13.07
N SER A 23 -1.68 2.61 -12.28
CA SER A 23 -2.72 1.64 -11.94
C SER A 23 -3.36 0.98 -13.15
N ASP A 24 -3.62 1.74 -14.23
CA ASP A 24 -4.18 1.21 -15.48
C ASP A 24 -3.25 0.21 -16.17
N GLU A 25 -1.93 0.37 -16.06
CA GLU A 25 -0.95 -0.56 -16.64
C GLU A 25 -0.91 -1.87 -15.86
N VAL A 26 -0.96 -1.78 -14.52
CA VAL A 26 -1.03 -2.97 -13.65
C VAL A 26 -2.30 -3.76 -13.93
N ILE A 27 -3.45 -3.10 -14.01
CA ILE A 27 -4.73 -3.74 -14.32
C ILE A 27 -4.69 -4.38 -15.69
N TRP A 28 -4.18 -3.66 -16.71
CA TRP A 28 -4.03 -4.21 -18.05
C TRP A 28 -3.19 -5.48 -18.05
N MET A 29 -2.05 -5.51 -17.33
CA MET A 29 -1.22 -6.73 -17.23
C MET A 29 -1.98 -7.89 -16.60
N ILE A 30 -2.72 -7.65 -15.53
CA ILE A 30 -3.52 -8.68 -14.86
C ILE A 30 -4.58 -9.25 -15.82
N GLU A 31 -5.30 -8.38 -16.51
CA GLU A 31 -6.33 -8.77 -17.50
C GLU A 31 -5.75 -9.52 -18.69
N GLN A 32 -4.52 -9.16 -19.15
CA GLN A 32 -3.85 -9.92 -20.23
C GLN A 32 -3.39 -11.30 -19.78
N ILE A 33 -3.01 -11.45 -18.50
CA ILE A 33 -2.63 -12.75 -17.94
C ILE A 33 -3.86 -13.63 -17.72
N ASP A 34 -4.98 -13.02 -17.30
CA ASP A 34 -6.29 -13.66 -17.08
C ASP A 34 -6.17 -14.98 -16.29
N HIS A 35 -5.57 -14.91 -15.09
CA HIS A 35 -5.32 -16.08 -14.28
C HIS A 35 -5.73 -15.85 -12.82
N PRO A 36 -6.51 -16.78 -12.19
CA PRO A 36 -7.06 -16.60 -10.84
C PRO A 36 -6.02 -16.54 -9.72
N LEU A 37 -4.77 -16.87 -9.98
CA LEU A 37 -3.67 -16.74 -9.02
C LEU A 37 -2.86 -15.45 -9.23
N VAL A 38 -3.28 -14.55 -10.14
CA VAL A 38 -2.59 -13.30 -10.44
C VAL A 38 -3.51 -12.13 -10.17
N GLY A 39 -3.09 -11.25 -9.29
CA GLY A 39 -3.83 -10.05 -8.90
C GLY A 39 -2.93 -8.84 -8.69
N ALA A 40 -3.43 -7.83 -8.03
CA ALA A 40 -2.69 -6.60 -7.71
C ALA A 40 -2.15 -6.60 -6.28
N CYS A 41 -0.98 -5.99 -6.11
CA CYS A 41 -0.53 -5.45 -4.84
C CYS A 41 -0.80 -3.94 -4.87
N LEU A 42 -1.77 -3.48 -4.09
CA LEU A 42 -2.08 -2.07 -3.98
C LEU A 42 -1.12 -1.41 -2.99
N ASP A 43 -0.20 -0.59 -3.49
CA ASP A 43 0.55 0.35 -2.66
C ASP A 43 -0.19 1.69 -2.62
N THR A 44 -0.48 2.16 -1.40
CA THR A 44 -1.29 3.37 -1.19
C THR A 44 -0.52 4.67 -1.42
N MET A 45 0.82 4.65 -1.38
CA MET A 45 1.68 5.82 -1.54
C MET A 45 2.15 6.00 -2.99
N ASN A 46 2.43 4.92 -3.71
CA ASN A 46 3.08 4.98 -5.02
C ASN A 46 2.27 5.72 -6.09
N ALA A 47 0.93 5.68 -6.03
CA ALA A 47 0.08 6.48 -6.90
C ALA A 47 0.42 7.97 -6.83
N GLN A 48 0.70 8.49 -5.64
CA GLN A 48 1.06 9.88 -5.45
C GLN A 48 2.43 10.23 -6.06
N ASN A 49 3.39 9.32 -5.97
CA ASN A 49 4.71 9.48 -6.57
C ASN A 49 4.62 9.52 -8.10
N MET A 50 3.65 8.82 -8.67
CA MET A 50 3.33 8.82 -10.11
C MET A 50 2.42 9.99 -10.53
N MET A 51 2.08 10.92 -9.61
CA MET A 51 1.09 11.97 -9.82
C MET A 51 -0.28 11.45 -10.27
N GLU A 52 -0.60 10.22 -9.94
CA GLU A 52 -1.92 9.65 -10.09
C GLU A 52 -2.80 10.03 -8.90
N GLY A 53 -4.07 10.34 -9.15
CA GLY A 53 -5.01 10.61 -8.07
C GLY A 53 -5.23 9.36 -7.21
N ILE A 54 -4.79 9.39 -5.94
CA ILE A 54 -4.86 8.23 -5.01
C ILE A 54 -6.26 7.61 -4.99
N ALA A 55 -7.29 8.45 -4.89
CA ALA A 55 -8.68 7.98 -4.88
C ALA A 55 -9.04 7.20 -6.15
N SER A 56 -8.60 7.67 -7.31
CA SER A 56 -8.84 6.99 -8.59
C SER A 56 -8.07 5.68 -8.69
N CYS A 57 -6.80 5.67 -8.27
CA CYS A 57 -5.98 4.47 -8.23
C CYS A 57 -6.64 3.37 -7.38
N ILE A 58 -7.06 3.72 -6.16
CA ILE A 58 -7.70 2.79 -5.23
C ILE A 58 -9.01 2.24 -5.79
N ASP A 59 -9.88 3.10 -6.33
CA ASP A 59 -11.16 2.68 -6.89
C ASP A 59 -10.98 1.70 -8.08
N LYS A 60 -9.92 1.88 -8.88
CA LYS A 60 -9.59 1.00 -10.01
C LYS A 60 -8.98 -0.32 -9.55
N MET A 61 -8.01 -0.28 -8.62
CA MET A 61 -7.21 -1.44 -8.25
C MET A 61 -7.89 -2.34 -7.22
N ALA A 62 -8.77 -1.80 -6.37
CA ALA A 62 -9.39 -2.58 -5.30
C ALA A 62 -10.01 -3.91 -5.76
N PRO A 63 -10.74 -3.99 -6.90
CA PRO A 63 -11.31 -5.26 -7.38
C PRO A 63 -10.29 -6.33 -7.77
N TYR A 64 -9.02 -5.96 -7.93
CA TYR A 64 -7.92 -6.85 -8.32
C TYR A 64 -6.94 -7.12 -7.18
N THR A 65 -7.12 -6.48 -6.01
CA THR A 65 -6.13 -6.44 -4.94
C THR A 65 -6.08 -7.74 -4.13
N TYR A 66 -4.94 -8.43 -4.16
CA TYR A 66 -4.66 -9.65 -3.40
C TYR A 66 -3.80 -9.39 -2.16
N CYS A 67 -3.00 -8.33 -2.17
CA CYS A 67 -2.32 -7.80 -0.99
C CYS A 67 -2.23 -6.27 -1.08
N CYS A 68 -1.95 -5.63 0.04
CA CYS A 68 -1.86 -4.18 0.10
C CYS A 68 -0.66 -3.76 0.94
N HIS A 69 0.22 -2.95 0.36
CA HIS A 69 1.20 -2.16 1.10
C HIS A 69 0.50 -0.90 1.62
N PHE A 70 0.21 -0.92 2.92
CA PHE A 70 -0.61 0.10 3.55
C PHE A 70 0.25 1.16 4.20
N CYS A 71 0.45 2.26 3.49
CA CYS A 71 1.32 3.38 3.84
C CYS A 71 0.53 4.67 3.96
N ASP A 72 1.11 5.65 4.65
CA ASP A 72 0.68 7.05 4.62
C ASP A 72 1.87 7.96 4.29
N THR A 73 1.62 9.10 3.69
CA THR A 73 2.66 9.99 3.19
C THR A 73 2.37 11.45 3.48
N LYS A 74 3.42 12.19 3.82
CA LYS A 74 3.40 13.66 3.91
C LYS A 74 3.94 14.28 2.63
N ILE A 75 3.24 15.28 2.14
CA ILE A 75 3.73 16.13 1.05
C ILE A 75 4.39 17.36 1.67
N ILE A 76 5.61 17.62 1.28
CA ILE A 76 6.37 18.81 1.64
C ILE A 76 6.64 19.60 0.37
N VAL A 77 6.35 20.90 0.41
CA VAL A 77 6.67 21.84 -0.66
C VAL A 77 7.74 22.79 -0.16
N ASP A 78 8.86 22.81 -0.81
CA ASP A 78 9.98 23.70 -0.51
C ASP A 78 10.56 24.33 -1.78
N PRO A 79 11.61 25.19 -1.71
CA PRO A 79 12.20 25.80 -2.90
C PRO A 79 12.76 24.81 -3.92
N ASP A 80 13.09 23.59 -3.51
CA ASP A 80 13.64 22.55 -4.38
C ASP A 80 12.56 21.72 -5.07
N GLY A 81 11.27 21.83 -4.62
CA GLY A 81 10.15 21.17 -5.27
C GLY A 81 9.11 20.61 -4.33
N VAL A 82 8.44 19.56 -4.81
CA VAL A 82 7.44 18.78 -4.05
C VAL A 82 8.06 17.44 -3.69
N HIS A 83 8.07 17.12 -2.41
CA HIS A 83 8.63 15.88 -1.88
C HIS A 83 7.55 15.10 -1.15
N SER A 84 7.60 13.78 -1.29
CA SER A 84 6.73 12.83 -0.63
C SER A 84 7.56 11.97 0.32
N TYR A 85 7.12 11.85 1.56
CA TYR A 85 7.80 11.04 2.58
C TYR A 85 6.78 10.18 3.31
N GLY A 86 7.09 8.91 3.49
CA GLY A 86 6.32 8.02 4.33
C GLY A 86 6.28 8.52 5.78
N CYS A 87 5.16 8.30 6.44
CA CYS A 87 4.95 8.74 7.81
C CYS A 87 4.07 7.77 8.60
N THR A 88 3.88 8.07 9.88
CA THR A 88 2.91 7.37 10.73
C THR A 88 1.52 7.40 10.10
N LEU A 89 0.80 6.27 10.08
CA LEU A 89 -0.56 6.20 9.58
C LEU A 89 -1.48 7.21 10.29
N GLY A 90 -2.27 7.94 9.52
CA GLY A 90 -3.17 8.99 10.00
C GLY A 90 -2.50 10.33 10.26
N GLU A 91 -1.19 10.45 10.08
CA GLU A 91 -0.46 11.74 10.16
C GLU A 91 -0.14 12.32 8.77
N GLY A 92 -0.47 11.61 7.70
CA GLY A 92 -0.22 11.99 6.32
C GLY A 92 -1.41 12.59 5.60
N SER A 93 -1.38 12.48 4.28
CA SER A 93 -2.37 13.09 3.37
C SER A 93 -3.29 12.08 2.71
N ILE A 94 -3.09 10.78 2.93
CA ILE A 94 -3.90 9.72 2.34
C ILE A 94 -5.16 9.51 3.18
N ASP A 95 -6.34 9.50 2.55
CA ASP A 95 -7.58 9.11 3.22
C ASP A 95 -7.63 7.59 3.43
N LEU A 96 -6.91 7.13 4.46
CA LEU A 96 -6.78 5.71 4.81
C LEU A 96 -8.11 5.08 5.19
N ILE A 97 -9.07 5.86 5.71
CA ILE A 97 -10.41 5.38 6.01
C ILE A 97 -11.14 5.01 4.72
N ARG A 98 -11.05 5.88 3.70
CA ARG A 98 -11.59 5.59 2.37
C ARG A 98 -10.93 4.38 1.75
N VAL A 99 -9.59 4.27 1.80
CA VAL A 99 -8.85 3.11 1.30
C VAL A 99 -9.39 1.82 1.90
N MET A 100 -9.43 1.75 3.24
CA MET A 100 -9.88 0.55 3.94
C MET A 100 -11.34 0.20 3.62
N ASN A 101 -12.21 1.21 3.56
CA ASN A 101 -13.62 0.99 3.22
C ASN A 101 -13.80 0.52 1.77
N THR A 102 -12.98 1.02 0.83
CA THR A 102 -13.02 0.57 -0.56
C THR A 102 -12.53 -0.86 -0.68
N LEU A 103 -11.41 -1.22 -0.03
CA LEU A 103 -10.92 -2.60 -0.01
C LEU A 103 -11.96 -3.57 0.59
N ARG A 104 -12.58 -3.22 1.71
CA ARG A 104 -13.63 -4.05 2.33
C ARG A 104 -14.84 -4.29 1.44
N ARG A 105 -15.15 -3.36 0.57
CA ARG A 105 -16.32 -3.43 -0.32
C ARG A 105 -16.01 -4.12 -1.64
N GLU A 106 -14.84 -3.86 -2.21
CA GLU A 106 -14.55 -4.18 -3.60
C GLU A 106 -13.46 -5.26 -3.77
N ALA A 107 -12.60 -5.46 -2.76
CA ALA A 107 -11.52 -6.42 -2.91
C ALA A 107 -12.05 -7.86 -2.98
N PRO A 108 -11.41 -8.71 -3.79
CA PRO A 108 -11.79 -10.11 -3.90
C PRO A 108 -11.44 -10.89 -2.61
N PRO A 109 -12.03 -12.09 -2.40
CA PRO A 109 -11.72 -12.94 -1.24
C PRO A 109 -10.25 -13.34 -1.13
N GLU A 110 -9.49 -13.19 -2.19
CA GLU A 110 -8.05 -13.44 -2.30
C GLU A 110 -7.20 -12.41 -1.54
N LEU A 111 -7.75 -11.24 -1.20
CA LEU A 111 -7.08 -10.29 -0.33
C LEU A 111 -6.93 -10.89 1.07
N ASP A 112 -5.74 -11.37 1.37
CA ASP A 112 -5.42 -12.04 2.64
C ASP A 112 -4.33 -11.33 3.45
N THR A 113 -3.66 -10.38 2.84
CA THR A 113 -2.52 -9.69 3.46
C THR A 113 -2.62 -8.17 3.29
N ILE A 114 -2.52 -7.47 4.41
CA ILE A 114 -2.31 -6.03 4.46
C ILE A 114 -1.03 -5.80 5.23
N ASP A 115 0.03 -5.40 4.51
CA ASP A 115 1.32 -5.09 5.09
C ASP A 115 1.37 -3.63 5.52
N LEU A 116 1.70 -3.41 6.79
CA LEU A 116 1.97 -2.07 7.29
C LEU A 116 3.38 -1.66 6.91
N GLU A 117 3.49 -0.66 6.06
CA GLU A 117 4.77 -0.09 5.67
C GLU A 117 4.93 1.35 6.15
N ILE A 118 6.13 1.70 6.61
CA ILE A 118 6.48 3.06 7.02
C ILE A 118 7.83 3.42 6.40
N GLU A 119 7.78 4.08 5.27
CA GLU A 119 8.96 4.53 4.53
C GLU A 119 9.43 5.91 5.00
N MET A 120 10.07 5.96 6.17
CA MET A 120 10.55 7.23 6.72
C MET A 120 11.82 7.72 6.00
N PRO A 121 12.01 9.06 5.89
CA PRO A 121 13.22 9.64 5.27
C PRO A 121 14.42 9.49 6.21
N LEU A 122 14.97 8.29 6.32
CA LEU A 122 16.08 7.96 7.23
C LEU A 122 17.33 8.80 7.01
N SER A 123 17.51 9.33 5.80
CA SER A 123 18.61 10.25 5.48
C SER A 123 18.64 11.54 6.32
N MET A 124 17.51 11.88 6.96
CA MET A 124 17.39 13.06 7.85
C MET A 124 17.82 12.78 9.29
N TYR A 125 18.14 11.53 9.62
CA TYR A 125 18.47 11.10 10.97
C TYR A 125 19.82 10.40 11.05
N THR A 126 20.42 10.38 12.25
CA THR A 126 21.45 9.37 12.54
C THR A 126 20.78 8.01 12.62
N LEU A 127 21.54 6.93 12.40
CA LEU A 127 21.00 5.57 12.43
C LEU A 127 20.26 5.24 13.75
N GLU A 128 20.79 5.70 14.88
CA GLU A 128 20.21 5.48 16.20
C GLU A 128 18.87 6.21 16.36
N VAL A 129 18.84 7.51 16.03
CA VAL A 129 17.63 8.35 16.09
C VAL A 129 16.58 7.85 15.09
N GLY A 130 16.98 7.50 13.87
CA GLY A 130 16.10 6.97 12.85
C GLY A 130 15.38 5.70 13.32
N ARG A 131 16.11 4.77 13.93
CA ARG A 131 15.54 3.53 14.48
C ARG A 131 14.52 3.80 15.59
N GLU A 132 14.79 4.75 16.48
CA GLU A 132 13.84 5.11 17.54
C GLU A 132 12.56 5.73 16.96
N GLU A 133 12.70 6.61 15.97
CA GLU A 133 11.55 7.25 15.31
C GLU A 133 10.71 6.21 14.51
N GLU A 134 11.34 5.26 13.82
CA GLU A 134 10.63 4.16 13.17
C GLU A 134 9.83 3.32 14.17
N ILE A 135 10.42 2.95 15.30
CA ILE A 135 9.71 2.19 16.34
C ILE A 135 8.51 2.96 16.88
N LYS A 136 8.65 4.28 17.07
CA LYS A 136 7.53 5.12 17.51
C LYS A 136 6.43 5.20 16.44
N ALA A 137 6.82 5.42 15.20
CA ALA A 137 5.90 5.48 14.06
C ALA A 137 5.15 4.16 13.90
N MET A 138 5.85 3.03 13.96
CA MET A 138 5.26 1.70 13.88
C MET A 138 4.22 1.47 14.98
N ARG A 139 4.55 1.76 16.22
CA ARG A 139 3.61 1.61 17.37
C ARG A 139 2.35 2.44 17.20
N LYS A 140 2.49 3.71 16.80
CA LYS A 140 1.35 4.60 16.55
C LYS A 140 0.50 4.11 15.36
N SER A 141 1.14 3.63 14.31
CA SER A 141 0.44 3.11 13.14
C SER A 141 -0.35 1.84 13.46
N ILE A 142 0.21 0.92 14.26
CA ILE A 142 -0.51 -0.26 14.75
C ILE A 142 -1.72 0.18 15.61
N GLN A 143 -1.56 1.18 16.46
CA GLN A 143 -2.66 1.72 17.24
C GLN A 143 -3.74 2.35 16.35
N TYR A 144 -3.35 3.10 15.31
CA TYR A 144 -4.27 3.68 14.33
C TYR A 144 -5.06 2.60 13.58
N LEU A 145 -4.37 1.54 13.10
CA LEU A 145 -5.02 0.39 12.47
C LEU A 145 -6.10 -0.21 13.37
N HIS A 146 -5.78 -0.38 14.66
CA HIS A 146 -6.69 -0.97 15.63
C HIS A 146 -7.85 -0.02 15.99
N ASP A 147 -7.56 1.22 16.37
CA ASP A 147 -8.53 2.13 16.98
C ASP A 147 -9.41 2.85 15.95
N VAL A 148 -8.88 3.10 14.75
CA VAL A 148 -9.56 3.87 13.71
C VAL A 148 -10.06 2.98 12.58
N LEU A 149 -9.25 2.02 12.14
CA LEU A 149 -9.58 1.19 10.98
C LEU A 149 -10.16 -0.20 11.35
N ASP A 150 -10.20 -0.54 12.63
CA ASP A 150 -10.70 -1.84 13.13
C ASP A 150 -10.00 -3.04 12.48
N VAL A 151 -8.66 -2.96 12.35
CA VAL A 151 -7.78 -3.96 11.75
C VAL A 151 -6.75 -4.43 12.77
N GLY A 152 -6.36 -5.71 12.68
CA GLY A 152 -5.34 -6.31 13.52
C GLY A 152 -5.88 -7.25 14.60
N ILE A 153 -4.97 -7.85 15.36
CA ILE A 153 -5.30 -8.79 16.43
C ILE A 153 -5.75 -7.97 17.66
N ARG A 154 -7.02 -8.05 17.98
CA ARG A 154 -7.50 -7.54 19.28
C ARG A 154 -6.88 -8.40 20.37
N GLY A 155 -6.16 -7.75 21.30
CA GLY A 155 -5.64 -8.44 22.49
C GLY A 155 -6.76 -9.19 23.21
N ARG A 156 -6.50 -10.45 23.54
CA ARG A 156 -7.40 -11.28 24.35
C ARG A 156 -7.39 -10.82 25.79
#